data_44f993fef5c36ec41b98f8b3f181f335
#
_entry.id   44f993fef5c36ec41b98f8b3f181f335
#
_cell.length_a   1.000
_cell.length_b   1.000
_cell.length_c   1.000
_cell.angle_alpha   90.00
_cell.angle_beta   90.00
_cell.angle_gamma   90.00
#
_symmetry.space_group_name_H-M   'P 1'
#
loop_
_entity.id
_entity.type
_entity.pdbx_description
1 polymer ?
#
loop_
_entity_poly.entity_id
_entity_poly.type
_entity_poly.pdbx_seq_one_letter_code
_entity_poly.pdbx_strand_id
1 'polypeptide(L)'
;MAGLYLHIPFCRRKCPYCDFYSEGVCDTTIQGYPDLLKQHLAWASKHGWSGSFDTVYFGGGTPSLLSPKAIADILHTIKQRFGLIHNAEITLEANPGTVTQENLVGYRNSGINRLSLGIQTCNDKHLANLGRLHDRQEGLDAFDLARVAGFDNISLDLMFALPGQTEEELESDLNDYLELDPEHLSCYGLTAELETPLYQQVTSGEMSLPDADFYADAFIGVHDKLSQNGYDHYEIASYAKKGRTCRHNLGYWQRRAYLGIGAGAHSFCAKEWGERREVPSDLAAYRDAVCSGQDPTQHLEGFDRESALSETVYLGLRTRRGVSDSELQQRFGCTLQEAFPEAVAASAPWLTCNNGRWTLTPAGWLLFDRLILPFL
;
A
#
# COMPACT_ATOMS: atom_id res chain seq x y z
N MET A 1 17.15 -8.92 -2.04
CA MET A 1 15.92 -9.67 -1.72
C MET A 1 14.76 -8.96 -2.38
N ALA A 2 13.68 -9.66 -2.71
CA ALA A 2 12.57 -9.11 -3.47
C ALA A 2 11.26 -9.28 -2.70
N GLY A 3 10.29 -8.40 -2.97
CA GLY A 3 8.92 -8.55 -2.50
C GLY A 3 8.06 -9.42 -3.42
N LEU A 4 7.01 -10.02 -2.88
CA LEU A 4 5.96 -10.68 -3.64
C LEU A 4 4.61 -10.05 -3.30
N TYR A 5 3.93 -9.53 -4.31
CA TYR A 5 2.58 -8.98 -4.20
C TYR A 5 1.57 -9.91 -4.87
N LEU A 6 0.48 -10.20 -4.18
CA LEU A 6 -0.64 -10.97 -4.73
C LEU A 6 -1.87 -10.09 -4.77
N HIS A 7 -2.36 -9.80 -5.96
CA HIS A 7 -3.56 -9.01 -6.15
C HIS A 7 -4.80 -9.89 -6.08
N ILE A 8 -5.72 -9.53 -5.18
CA ILE A 8 -7.01 -10.20 -5.00
C ILE A 8 -8.10 -9.21 -5.43
N PRO A 9 -8.55 -9.24 -6.69
CA PRO A 9 -9.39 -8.21 -7.28
C PRO A 9 -10.87 -8.34 -6.91
N PHE A 10 -11.18 -8.69 -5.66
CA PHE A 10 -12.55 -8.97 -5.26
C PHE A 10 -13.00 -8.12 -4.09
N CYS A 11 -14.17 -7.49 -4.20
CA CYS A 11 -14.84 -6.80 -3.12
C CYS A 11 -16.30 -7.25 -3.03
N ARG A 12 -16.84 -7.40 -1.82
CA ARG A 12 -18.29 -7.57 -1.65
C ARG A 12 -19.06 -6.36 -2.17
N ARG A 13 -18.46 -5.16 -2.02
CA ARG A 13 -18.95 -3.88 -2.54
C ARG A 13 -17.75 -3.00 -2.84
N LYS A 14 -17.70 -2.41 -4.04
CA LYS A 14 -16.68 -1.41 -4.39
C LYS A 14 -17.08 -0.06 -3.80
N CYS A 15 -16.18 0.53 -3.02
CA CYS A 15 -16.38 1.84 -2.43
C CYS A 15 -16.37 2.94 -3.51
N PRO A 16 -17.19 4.01 -3.40
CA PRO A 16 -17.31 5.03 -4.44
C PRO A 16 -16.03 5.86 -4.67
N TYR A 17 -15.08 5.83 -3.74
CA TYR A 17 -13.81 6.55 -3.84
C TYR A 17 -12.65 5.68 -4.37
N CYS A 18 -12.82 4.35 -4.43
CA CYS A 18 -11.72 3.43 -4.68
C CYS A 18 -11.44 3.28 -6.18
N ASP A 19 -10.21 3.59 -6.59
CA ASP A 19 -9.68 3.44 -7.95
C ASP A 19 -8.98 2.10 -8.18
N PHE A 20 -8.68 1.34 -7.12
CA PHE A 20 -8.04 0.03 -7.27
C PHE A 20 -8.88 -0.90 -8.13
N TYR A 21 -8.17 -1.67 -8.98
CA TYR A 21 -8.83 -2.71 -9.76
C TYR A 21 -9.48 -3.73 -8.84
N SER A 22 -10.79 -3.77 -8.85
CA SER A 22 -11.59 -4.77 -8.14
C SER A 22 -12.95 -4.94 -8.79
N GLU A 23 -13.47 -6.16 -8.71
CA GLU A 23 -14.78 -6.55 -9.21
C GLU A 23 -15.69 -6.94 -8.04
N GLY A 24 -16.97 -6.57 -8.17
CA GLY A 24 -18.00 -7.08 -7.27
C GLY A 24 -18.30 -8.54 -7.62
N VAL A 25 -18.25 -9.46 -6.65
CA VAL A 25 -18.30 -10.89 -6.97
C VAL A 25 -19.31 -11.70 -6.20
N CYS A 26 -19.70 -12.82 -6.83
CA CYS A 26 -20.30 -13.96 -6.18
C CYS A 26 -19.23 -14.96 -5.70
N ASP A 27 -19.57 -15.77 -4.68
CA ASP A 27 -18.64 -16.69 -4.02
C ASP A 27 -17.96 -17.70 -4.96
N THR A 28 -18.62 -18.09 -6.06
CA THR A 28 -18.07 -19.08 -7.02
C THR A 28 -16.84 -18.54 -7.78
N THR A 29 -16.78 -17.24 -8.06
CA THR A 29 -15.62 -16.62 -8.73
C THR A 29 -14.41 -16.58 -7.82
N ILE A 30 -14.61 -16.26 -6.53
CA ILE A 30 -13.54 -16.23 -5.53
C ILE A 30 -12.91 -17.62 -5.35
N GLN A 31 -13.71 -18.69 -5.34
CA GLN A 31 -13.22 -20.04 -5.05
C GLN A 31 -12.20 -20.58 -6.07
N GLY A 32 -12.31 -20.22 -7.34
CA GLY A 32 -11.37 -20.66 -8.38
C GLY A 32 -10.08 -19.84 -8.49
N TYR A 33 -10.07 -18.62 -7.95
CA TYR A 33 -8.97 -17.69 -8.12
C TYR A 33 -7.64 -18.12 -7.47
N PRO A 34 -7.63 -18.75 -6.27
CA PRO A 34 -6.40 -19.27 -5.67
C PRO A 34 -5.64 -20.26 -6.57
N ASP A 35 -6.35 -21.06 -7.38
CA ASP A 35 -5.72 -21.99 -8.31
C ASP A 35 -5.05 -21.25 -9.48
N LEU A 36 -5.64 -20.17 -9.97
CA LEU A 36 -5.01 -19.31 -10.98
C LEU A 36 -3.73 -18.64 -10.43
N LEU A 37 -3.76 -18.13 -9.19
CA LEU A 37 -2.57 -17.56 -8.55
C LEU A 37 -1.44 -18.59 -8.42
N LYS A 38 -1.76 -19.84 -8.02
CA LYS A 38 -0.76 -20.93 -7.93
C LYS A 38 -0.18 -21.32 -9.29
N GLN A 39 -1.00 -21.31 -10.34
CA GLN A 39 -0.54 -21.56 -11.71
C GLN A 39 0.36 -20.41 -12.20
N HIS A 40 0.00 -19.14 -11.95
CA HIS A 40 0.83 -18.00 -12.29
C HIS A 40 2.17 -18.02 -11.53
N LEU A 41 2.18 -18.33 -10.22
CA LEU A 41 3.40 -18.54 -9.44
C LEU A 41 4.28 -19.65 -10.06
N ALA A 42 3.67 -20.76 -10.48
CA ALA A 42 4.39 -21.85 -11.13
C ALA A 42 4.97 -21.44 -12.48
N TRP A 43 4.25 -20.63 -13.25
CA TRP A 43 4.74 -20.06 -14.50
C TRP A 43 5.93 -19.11 -14.24
N ALA A 44 5.80 -18.14 -13.34
CA ALA A 44 6.82 -17.16 -13.02
C ALA A 44 8.13 -17.81 -12.54
N SER A 45 8.04 -18.89 -11.76
CA SER A 45 9.23 -19.63 -11.27
C SER A 45 10.03 -20.30 -12.39
N LYS A 46 9.44 -20.54 -13.56
CA LYS A 46 10.08 -21.11 -14.74
C LYS A 46 10.59 -20.06 -15.72
N HIS A 47 10.14 -18.81 -15.59
CA HIS A 47 10.37 -17.73 -16.55
C HIS A 47 11.13 -16.52 -15.98
N GLY A 48 12.14 -16.79 -15.18
CA GLY A 48 13.14 -15.78 -14.81
C GLY A 48 13.09 -15.27 -13.38
N TRP A 49 12.02 -15.52 -12.64
CA TRP A 49 11.97 -15.19 -11.21
C TRP A 49 12.59 -16.31 -10.39
N SER A 50 13.60 -15.96 -9.60
CA SER A 50 14.33 -16.92 -8.76
C SER A 50 14.78 -16.27 -7.45
N GLY A 51 15.02 -17.08 -6.42
CA GLY A 51 15.45 -16.63 -5.10
C GLY A 51 14.32 -16.53 -4.09
N SER A 52 14.65 -16.20 -2.85
CA SER A 52 13.71 -16.13 -1.74
C SER A 52 13.12 -14.72 -1.61
N PHE A 53 11.85 -14.64 -1.27
CA PHE A 53 11.19 -13.39 -0.90
C PHE A 53 11.39 -13.06 0.58
N ASP A 54 11.53 -11.78 0.89
CA ASP A 54 11.58 -11.27 2.27
C ASP A 54 10.26 -10.61 2.70
N THR A 55 9.37 -10.36 1.74
CA THR A 55 7.99 -9.93 2.01
C THR A 55 7.00 -10.61 1.07
N VAL A 56 5.82 -10.95 1.58
CA VAL A 56 4.64 -11.36 0.81
C VAL A 56 3.47 -10.48 1.23
N TYR A 57 2.78 -9.91 0.26
CA TYR A 57 1.67 -9.01 0.52
C TYR A 57 0.44 -9.42 -0.28
N PHE A 58 -0.63 -9.76 0.42
CA PHE A 58 -1.94 -10.01 -0.15
C PHE A 58 -2.75 -8.71 -0.09
N GLY A 59 -2.98 -8.08 -1.23
CA GLY A 59 -3.65 -6.78 -1.33
C GLY A 59 -4.63 -6.70 -2.50
N GLY A 60 -5.14 -5.49 -2.75
CA GLY A 60 -5.99 -5.17 -3.89
C GLY A 60 -7.42 -4.81 -3.49
N GLY A 61 -8.40 -5.66 -3.76
CA GLY A 61 -9.77 -5.45 -3.33
C GLY A 61 -9.95 -5.82 -1.86
N THR A 62 -10.21 -7.09 -1.57
CA THR A 62 -10.42 -7.58 -0.19
C THR A 62 -9.84 -8.99 -0.04
N PRO A 63 -8.55 -9.14 0.24
CA PRO A 63 -7.89 -10.45 0.36
C PRO A 63 -8.47 -11.35 1.44
N SER A 64 -9.05 -10.79 2.49
CA SER A 64 -9.74 -11.54 3.55
C SER A 64 -11.04 -12.24 3.13
N LEU A 65 -11.44 -12.11 1.87
CA LEU A 65 -12.47 -12.97 1.26
C LEU A 65 -11.96 -14.38 0.92
N LEU A 66 -10.65 -14.56 0.82
CA LEU A 66 -10.07 -15.88 0.63
C LEU A 66 -10.10 -16.67 1.93
N SER A 67 -10.42 -17.97 1.84
CA SER A 67 -10.39 -18.83 3.02
C SER A 67 -8.96 -19.00 3.57
N PRO A 68 -8.79 -19.26 4.88
CA PRO A 68 -7.48 -19.57 5.46
C PRO A 68 -6.76 -20.72 4.76
N LYS A 69 -7.51 -21.72 4.30
CA LYS A 69 -6.98 -22.83 3.53
C LYS A 69 -6.39 -22.38 2.20
N ALA A 70 -7.07 -21.48 1.47
CA ALA A 70 -6.59 -20.95 0.21
C ALA A 70 -5.27 -20.15 0.41
N ILE A 71 -5.21 -19.32 1.45
CA ILE A 71 -3.99 -18.58 1.84
C ILE A 71 -2.84 -19.57 2.17
N ALA A 72 -3.12 -20.61 2.95
CA ALA A 72 -2.13 -21.63 3.29
C ALA A 72 -1.58 -22.35 2.03
N ASP A 73 -2.45 -22.73 1.11
CA ASP A 73 -2.09 -23.42 -0.14
C ASP A 73 -1.24 -22.52 -1.06
N ILE A 74 -1.56 -21.20 -1.14
CA ILE A 74 -0.76 -20.23 -1.88
C ILE A 74 0.62 -20.07 -1.23
N LEU A 75 0.69 -19.86 0.09
CA LEU A 75 1.96 -19.70 0.82
C LEU A 75 2.83 -20.97 0.73
N HIS A 76 2.21 -22.13 0.73
CA HIS A 76 2.91 -23.39 0.48
C HIS A 76 3.53 -23.43 -0.92
N THR A 77 2.78 -23.01 -1.95
CA THR A 77 3.28 -22.93 -3.33
C THR A 77 4.45 -21.94 -3.45
N ILE A 78 4.37 -20.79 -2.79
CA ILE A 78 5.45 -19.79 -2.76
C ILE A 78 6.72 -20.41 -2.14
N LYS A 79 6.60 -21.06 -0.97
CA LYS A 79 7.72 -21.71 -0.30
C LYS A 79 8.38 -22.79 -1.15
N GLN A 80 7.58 -23.59 -1.88
CA GLN A 80 8.10 -24.65 -2.74
C GLN A 80 8.79 -24.11 -4.00
N ARG A 81 8.29 -23.02 -4.59
CA ARG A 81 8.77 -22.52 -5.88
C ARG A 81 9.93 -21.54 -5.78
N PHE A 82 9.93 -20.69 -4.73
CA PHE A 82 10.87 -19.59 -4.59
C PHE A 82 11.62 -19.62 -3.25
N GLY A 83 10.97 -20.06 -2.18
CA GLY A 83 11.46 -19.91 -0.82
C GLY A 83 10.99 -18.59 -0.16
N LEU A 84 10.97 -18.62 1.16
CA LEU A 84 10.78 -17.45 2.02
C LEU A 84 11.89 -17.42 3.04
N ILE A 85 12.43 -16.24 3.34
CA ILE A 85 13.38 -16.11 4.45
C ILE A 85 12.68 -16.40 5.79
N HIS A 86 13.45 -16.79 6.80
CA HIS A 86 12.90 -17.22 8.10
C HIS A 86 11.98 -16.18 8.76
N ASN A 87 12.29 -14.89 8.64
CA ASN A 87 11.54 -13.77 9.20
C ASN A 87 10.86 -12.92 8.12
N ALA A 88 10.35 -13.54 7.06
CA ALA A 88 9.60 -12.84 6.02
C ALA A 88 8.37 -12.14 6.64
N GLU A 89 8.12 -10.89 6.20
CA GLU A 89 6.88 -10.20 6.50
C GLU A 89 5.79 -10.75 5.56
N ILE A 90 4.70 -11.23 6.13
CA ILE A 90 3.58 -11.78 5.35
C ILE A 90 2.32 -11.03 5.77
N THR A 91 1.89 -10.10 4.92
CA THR A 91 0.76 -9.20 5.18
C THR A 91 -0.50 -9.69 4.48
N LEU A 92 -1.64 -9.55 5.15
CA LEU A 92 -2.98 -9.71 4.60
C LEU A 92 -3.79 -8.43 4.86
N GLU A 93 -4.34 -7.83 3.80
CA GLU A 93 -5.35 -6.79 3.93
C GLU A 93 -6.72 -7.41 4.25
N ALA A 94 -7.45 -6.75 5.15
CA ALA A 94 -8.76 -7.21 5.58
C ALA A 94 -9.72 -6.05 5.83
N ASN A 95 -11.00 -6.29 5.52
CA ASN A 95 -12.08 -5.40 5.91
C ASN A 95 -12.80 -5.95 7.15
N PRO A 96 -13.18 -5.12 8.14
CA PRO A 96 -13.84 -5.55 9.37
C PRO A 96 -15.01 -6.52 9.14
N GLY A 97 -15.93 -6.22 8.23
CA GLY A 97 -17.08 -7.07 7.92
C GLY A 97 -16.77 -8.40 7.20
N THR A 98 -15.48 -8.74 6.99
CA THR A 98 -15.06 -10.00 6.35
C THR A 98 -14.26 -10.93 7.27
N VAL A 99 -13.96 -10.49 8.48
CA VAL A 99 -13.17 -11.27 9.43
C VAL A 99 -14.02 -11.85 10.55
N THR A 100 -13.67 -13.05 10.98
CA THR A 100 -14.22 -13.73 12.15
C THR A 100 -13.05 -14.28 12.97
N GLN A 101 -13.31 -14.60 14.25
CA GLN A 101 -12.30 -15.24 15.11
C GLN A 101 -11.70 -16.49 14.46
N GLU A 102 -12.52 -17.32 13.82
CA GLU A 102 -12.10 -18.57 13.19
C GLU A 102 -11.15 -18.30 12.01
N ASN A 103 -11.51 -17.39 11.09
CA ASN A 103 -10.66 -17.12 9.93
C ASN A 103 -9.39 -16.35 10.30
N LEU A 104 -9.41 -15.46 11.29
CA LEU A 104 -8.21 -14.78 11.79
C LEU A 104 -7.21 -15.76 12.39
N VAL A 105 -7.66 -16.69 13.24
CA VAL A 105 -6.82 -17.79 13.76
C VAL A 105 -6.28 -18.64 12.61
N GLY A 106 -7.11 -18.93 11.61
CA GLY A 106 -6.69 -19.66 10.42
C GLY A 106 -5.64 -18.94 9.60
N TYR A 107 -5.75 -17.63 9.39
CA TYR A 107 -4.72 -16.82 8.70
C TYR A 107 -3.41 -16.80 9.49
N ARG A 108 -3.49 -16.59 10.82
CA ARG A 108 -2.30 -16.62 11.67
C ARG A 108 -1.57 -17.97 11.59
N ASN A 109 -2.31 -19.08 11.65
CA ASN A 109 -1.77 -20.43 11.53
C ASN A 109 -1.22 -20.73 10.13
N SER A 110 -1.75 -20.10 9.08
CA SER A 110 -1.23 -20.20 7.70
C SER A 110 0.12 -19.52 7.53
N GLY A 111 0.49 -18.62 8.46
CA GLY A 111 1.76 -17.91 8.45
C GLY A 111 1.67 -16.41 8.19
N ILE A 112 0.44 -15.85 8.08
CA ILE A 112 0.26 -14.39 8.07
C ILE A 112 0.77 -13.85 9.42
N ASN A 113 1.64 -12.84 9.38
CA ASN A 113 2.24 -12.26 10.58
C ASN A 113 2.08 -10.73 10.68
N ARG A 114 1.45 -10.11 9.67
CA ARG A 114 1.00 -8.73 9.67
C ARG A 114 -0.41 -8.65 9.09
N LEU A 115 -1.29 -7.89 9.74
CA LEU A 115 -2.65 -7.65 9.28
C LEU A 115 -2.82 -6.15 9.01
N SER A 116 -3.49 -5.77 7.89
CA SER A 116 -3.92 -4.39 7.63
C SER A 116 -5.43 -4.34 7.63
N LEU A 117 -6.01 -3.58 8.57
CA LEU A 117 -7.46 -3.47 8.73
C LEU A 117 -7.95 -2.13 8.17
N GLY A 118 -8.78 -2.19 7.14
CA GLY A 118 -9.38 -1.04 6.51
C GLY A 118 -10.58 -0.51 7.30
N ILE A 119 -10.35 0.11 8.45
CA ILE A 119 -11.42 0.73 9.27
C ILE A 119 -11.85 2.06 8.66
N GLN A 120 -10.93 2.90 8.26
CA GLN A 120 -11.06 4.19 7.58
C GLN A 120 -11.45 5.35 8.51
N THR A 121 -12.44 5.21 9.36
CA THR A 121 -12.91 6.17 10.36
C THR A 121 -13.75 5.43 11.41
N CYS A 122 -13.84 5.97 12.60
CA CYS A 122 -14.75 5.50 13.66
C CYS A 122 -16.07 6.28 13.69
N ASN A 123 -16.38 7.07 12.68
CA ASN A 123 -17.62 7.83 12.58
C ASN A 123 -18.58 7.15 11.59
N ASP A 124 -19.71 6.63 12.10
CA ASP A 124 -20.69 5.88 11.31
C ASP A 124 -21.28 6.66 10.13
N LYS A 125 -21.46 8.00 10.28
CA LYS A 125 -21.89 8.88 9.18
C LYS A 125 -20.88 8.88 8.04
N HIS A 126 -19.59 8.97 8.37
CA HIS A 126 -18.53 8.97 7.35
C HIS A 126 -18.34 7.57 6.76
N LEU A 127 -18.43 6.49 7.56
CA LEU A 127 -18.43 5.12 7.04
C LEU A 127 -19.55 4.91 6.01
N ALA A 128 -20.77 5.37 6.29
CA ALA A 128 -21.88 5.28 5.36
C ALA A 128 -21.61 6.07 4.07
N ASN A 129 -21.07 7.29 4.17
CA ASN A 129 -20.72 8.14 3.01
C ASN A 129 -19.62 7.51 2.16
N LEU A 130 -18.65 6.85 2.79
CA LEU A 130 -17.59 6.09 2.12
C LEU A 130 -18.08 4.76 1.52
N GLY A 131 -19.35 4.40 1.75
CA GLY A 131 -19.94 3.16 1.25
C GLY A 131 -19.41 1.91 1.97
N ARG A 132 -18.87 2.05 3.20
CA ARG A 132 -18.40 0.91 4.00
C ARG A 132 -19.59 0.04 4.44
N LEU A 133 -19.33 -1.26 4.62
CA LEU A 133 -20.34 -2.23 5.02
C LEU A 133 -20.33 -2.50 6.54
N HIS A 134 -19.34 -1.98 7.25
CA HIS A 134 -19.19 -2.11 8.70
C HIS A 134 -19.48 -0.77 9.38
N ASP A 135 -19.88 -0.81 10.62
CA ASP A 135 -20.00 0.33 11.52
C ASP A 135 -18.76 0.46 12.43
N ARG A 136 -18.75 1.50 13.28
CA ARG A 136 -17.65 1.75 14.23
C ARG A 136 -17.39 0.54 15.12
N GLN A 137 -18.44 -0.06 15.69
CA GLN A 137 -18.28 -1.17 16.63
C GLN A 137 -17.69 -2.40 15.95
N GLU A 138 -18.15 -2.74 14.75
CA GLU A 138 -17.59 -3.83 13.95
C GLU A 138 -16.13 -3.59 13.59
N GLY A 139 -15.74 -2.33 13.38
CA GLY A 139 -14.33 -1.93 13.16
C GLY A 139 -13.45 -2.22 14.37
N LEU A 140 -13.88 -1.79 15.55
CA LEU A 140 -13.18 -2.01 16.82
C LEU A 140 -13.13 -3.50 17.18
N ASP A 141 -14.25 -4.20 17.07
CA ASP A 141 -14.34 -5.64 17.31
C ASP A 141 -13.38 -6.45 16.41
N ALA A 142 -13.22 -6.05 15.14
CA ALA A 142 -12.30 -6.70 14.22
C ALA A 142 -10.83 -6.60 14.69
N PHE A 143 -10.45 -5.46 15.28
CA PHE A 143 -9.12 -5.29 15.88
C PHE A 143 -8.94 -6.20 17.11
N ASP A 144 -9.91 -6.22 18.01
CA ASP A 144 -9.87 -7.05 19.20
C ASP A 144 -9.82 -8.54 18.85
N LEU A 145 -10.63 -8.98 17.88
CA LEU A 145 -10.60 -10.34 17.36
C LEU A 145 -9.22 -10.69 16.77
N ALA A 146 -8.57 -9.74 16.10
CA ALA A 146 -7.23 -9.96 15.57
C ALA A 146 -6.19 -10.11 16.69
N ARG A 147 -6.29 -9.32 17.77
CA ARG A 147 -5.45 -9.48 18.97
C ARG A 147 -5.67 -10.85 19.62
N VAL A 148 -6.93 -11.26 19.82
CA VAL A 148 -7.27 -12.57 20.37
C VAL A 148 -6.78 -13.72 19.49
N ALA A 149 -6.75 -13.53 18.16
CA ALA A 149 -6.16 -14.49 17.21
C ALA A 149 -4.62 -14.54 17.25
N GLY A 150 -3.95 -13.67 18.02
CA GLY A 150 -2.50 -13.67 18.24
C GLY A 150 -1.72 -12.81 17.24
N PHE A 151 -2.36 -11.84 16.59
CA PHE A 151 -1.65 -10.84 15.80
C PHE A 151 -1.04 -9.77 16.71
N ASP A 152 0.28 -9.60 16.60
CA ASP A 152 1.11 -8.61 17.31
C ASP A 152 1.70 -7.55 16.36
N ASN A 153 1.24 -7.52 15.12
CA ASN A 153 1.60 -6.54 14.10
C ASN A 153 0.37 -6.21 13.26
N ILE A 154 -0.39 -5.22 13.73
CA ILE A 154 -1.64 -4.78 13.09
C ILE A 154 -1.46 -3.34 12.62
N SER A 155 -1.82 -3.11 11.36
CA SER A 155 -1.99 -1.80 10.74
C SER A 155 -3.46 -1.44 10.73
N LEU A 156 -3.77 -0.19 11.06
CA LEU A 156 -5.09 0.38 10.84
C LEU A 156 -5.01 1.45 9.77
N ASP A 157 -5.95 1.42 8.84
CA ASP A 157 -6.06 2.44 7.81
C ASP A 157 -7.06 3.51 8.27
N LEU A 158 -6.63 4.77 8.26
CA LEU A 158 -7.39 5.96 8.60
C LEU A 158 -7.49 6.86 7.37
N MET A 159 -8.67 7.35 7.08
CA MET A 159 -8.89 8.39 6.07
C MET A 159 -9.26 9.71 6.74
N PHE A 160 -8.64 10.80 6.30
CA PHE A 160 -8.97 12.16 6.72
C PHE A 160 -9.40 13.03 5.54
N ALA A 161 -9.79 14.27 5.80
CA ALA A 161 -10.37 15.19 4.81
C ALA A 161 -11.60 14.58 4.09
N LEU A 162 -12.46 13.91 4.87
CA LEU A 162 -13.72 13.33 4.39
C LEU A 162 -14.75 14.42 4.13
N PRO A 163 -15.72 14.21 3.21
CA PRO A 163 -16.78 15.17 2.96
C PRO A 163 -17.54 15.54 4.23
N GLY A 164 -17.46 16.84 4.60
CA GLY A 164 -18.10 17.38 5.79
C GLY A 164 -17.52 16.91 7.12
N GLN A 165 -16.29 16.40 7.13
CA GLN A 165 -15.54 16.07 8.36
C GLN A 165 -15.11 17.36 9.07
N THR A 166 -15.25 17.41 10.38
CA THR A 166 -14.70 18.49 11.23
C THR A 166 -13.39 18.07 11.87
N GLU A 167 -12.66 19.05 12.41
CA GLU A 167 -11.42 18.79 13.17
C GLU A 167 -11.67 17.92 14.39
N GLU A 168 -12.79 18.18 15.10
CA GLU A 168 -13.17 17.40 16.29
C GLU A 168 -13.51 15.94 15.94
N GLU A 169 -14.14 15.69 14.79
CA GLU A 169 -14.42 14.33 14.31
C GLU A 169 -13.12 13.60 13.97
N LEU A 170 -12.15 14.26 13.31
CA LEU A 170 -10.84 13.67 13.04
C LEU A 170 -10.05 13.44 14.33
N GLU A 171 -10.10 14.36 15.29
CA GLU A 171 -9.43 14.18 16.58
C GLU A 171 -10.03 13.01 17.36
N SER A 172 -11.36 12.83 17.29
CA SER A 172 -12.05 11.68 17.90
C SER A 172 -11.58 10.37 17.26
N ASP A 173 -11.49 10.28 15.92
CA ASP A 173 -10.97 9.12 15.21
C ASP A 173 -9.54 8.78 15.66
N LEU A 174 -8.66 9.79 15.72
CA LEU A 174 -7.27 9.61 16.16
C LEU A 174 -7.18 9.12 17.62
N ASN A 175 -8.05 9.60 18.52
CA ASN A 175 -8.08 9.13 19.88
C ASN A 175 -8.54 7.67 19.96
N ASP A 176 -9.60 7.28 19.25
CA ASP A 176 -10.06 5.89 19.16
C ASP A 176 -8.93 4.96 18.65
N TYR A 177 -8.20 5.37 17.61
CA TYR A 177 -7.09 4.59 17.06
C TYR A 177 -5.91 4.48 18.04
N LEU A 178 -5.60 5.55 18.75
CA LEU A 178 -4.53 5.56 19.75
C LEU A 178 -4.88 4.69 20.97
N GLU A 179 -6.16 4.63 21.35
CA GLU A 179 -6.64 3.75 22.43
C GLU A 179 -6.48 2.26 22.07
N LEU A 180 -6.68 1.88 20.80
CA LEU A 180 -6.42 0.53 20.30
C LEU A 180 -4.93 0.17 20.30
N ASP A 181 -4.04 1.16 20.30
CA ASP A 181 -2.59 1.00 20.36
C ASP A 181 -1.99 0.09 19.27
N PRO A 182 -2.32 0.26 17.97
CA PRO A 182 -1.79 -0.57 16.89
C PRO A 182 -0.29 -0.36 16.72
N GLU A 183 0.38 -1.27 16.00
CA GLU A 183 1.80 -1.14 15.68
C GLU A 183 2.07 -0.22 14.51
N HIS A 184 1.05 0.01 13.68
CA HIS A 184 1.18 0.77 12.43
C HIS A 184 -0.15 1.47 12.10
N LEU A 185 -0.04 2.63 11.47
CA LEU A 185 -1.17 3.40 10.95
C LEU A 185 -0.86 3.83 9.51
N SER A 186 -1.80 3.60 8.59
CA SER A 186 -1.80 4.20 7.26
C SER A 186 -2.85 5.33 7.27
N CYS A 187 -2.39 6.58 7.19
CA CYS A 187 -3.25 7.76 7.24
C CYS A 187 -3.16 8.52 5.92
N TYR A 188 -4.25 8.59 5.18
CA TYR A 188 -4.28 9.27 3.89
C TYR A 188 -5.51 10.14 3.72
N GLY A 189 -5.32 11.32 3.13
CA GLY A 189 -6.42 12.20 2.80
C GLY A 189 -7.24 11.66 1.63
N LEU A 190 -8.54 11.83 1.71
CA LEU A 190 -9.44 11.43 0.64
C LEU A 190 -9.20 12.29 -0.61
N THR A 191 -8.94 11.63 -1.73
CA THR A 191 -8.81 12.25 -3.06
C THR A 191 -9.92 11.74 -3.98
N ALA A 192 -10.47 12.61 -4.81
CA ALA A 192 -11.42 12.20 -5.84
C ALA A 192 -10.65 11.77 -7.09
N GLU A 193 -10.37 10.47 -7.19
CA GLU A 193 -9.64 9.90 -8.32
C GLU A 193 -10.51 9.84 -9.59
N LEU A 194 -9.89 10.07 -10.74
CA LEU A 194 -10.55 10.01 -12.05
C LEU A 194 -11.28 8.67 -12.21
N GLU A 195 -12.42 8.69 -12.93
CA GLU A 195 -13.24 7.52 -13.21
C GLU A 195 -13.95 6.88 -11.99
N THR A 196 -13.77 7.44 -10.77
CA THR A 196 -14.53 6.98 -9.59
C THR A 196 -15.89 7.65 -9.51
N PRO A 197 -16.89 6.98 -8.89
CA PRO A 197 -18.18 7.62 -8.58
C PRO A 197 -18.04 8.90 -7.73
N LEU A 198 -17.08 8.93 -6.79
CA LEU A 198 -16.78 10.12 -5.98
C LEU A 198 -16.35 11.29 -6.86
N TYR A 199 -15.50 11.07 -7.85
CA TYR A 199 -15.08 12.12 -8.78
C TYR A 199 -16.26 12.72 -9.53
N GLN A 200 -17.21 11.88 -9.97
CA GLN A 200 -18.42 12.33 -10.65
C GLN A 200 -19.31 13.18 -9.70
N GLN A 201 -19.47 12.75 -8.45
CA GLN A 201 -20.26 13.49 -7.45
C GLN A 201 -19.62 14.84 -7.10
N VAL A 202 -18.29 14.90 -7.02
CA VAL A 202 -17.56 16.15 -6.75
C VAL A 202 -17.66 17.11 -7.96
N THR A 203 -17.45 16.61 -9.17
CA THR A 203 -17.49 17.43 -10.39
C THR A 203 -18.89 17.91 -10.74
N SER A 204 -19.94 17.14 -10.38
CA SER A 204 -21.35 17.58 -10.54
C SER A 204 -21.83 18.53 -9.44
N GLY A 205 -21.03 18.73 -8.37
CA GLY A 205 -21.43 19.54 -7.22
C GLY A 205 -22.39 18.85 -6.24
N GLU A 206 -22.64 17.55 -6.43
CA GLU A 206 -23.45 16.73 -5.51
C GLU A 206 -22.73 16.52 -4.16
N MET A 207 -21.40 16.43 -4.19
CA MET A 207 -20.56 16.29 -3.01
C MET A 207 -19.44 17.34 -3.03
N SER A 208 -19.06 17.84 -1.84
CA SER A 208 -17.93 18.75 -1.67
C SER A 208 -16.88 18.12 -0.79
N LEU A 209 -15.65 18.11 -1.26
CA LEU A 209 -14.48 17.80 -0.42
C LEU A 209 -14.11 19.04 0.42
N PRO A 210 -13.47 18.86 1.58
CA PRO A 210 -12.85 19.95 2.32
C PRO A 210 -11.89 20.76 1.44
N ASP A 211 -11.66 22.01 1.80
CA ASP A 211 -10.73 22.86 1.09
C ASP A 211 -9.26 22.48 1.39
N ALA A 212 -8.34 23.14 0.69
CA ALA A 212 -6.91 22.86 0.82
C ALA A 212 -6.35 23.23 2.20
N ASP A 213 -6.93 24.25 2.86
CA ASP A 213 -6.47 24.67 4.19
C ASP A 213 -6.85 23.61 5.22
N PHE A 214 -8.10 23.13 5.21
CA PHE A 214 -8.50 21.99 6.07
C PHE A 214 -7.64 20.74 5.82
N TYR A 215 -7.36 20.42 4.53
CA TYR A 215 -6.51 19.28 4.20
C TYR A 215 -5.10 19.43 4.81
N ALA A 216 -4.54 20.63 4.70
CA ALA A 216 -3.20 20.92 5.23
C ALA A 216 -3.16 20.82 6.76
N ASP A 217 -4.15 21.41 7.44
CA ASP A 217 -4.26 21.37 8.89
C ASP A 217 -4.50 19.95 9.39
N ALA A 218 -5.36 19.17 8.72
CA ALA A 218 -5.58 17.76 9.03
C ALA A 218 -4.32 16.91 8.86
N PHE A 219 -3.56 17.10 7.76
CA PHE A 219 -2.32 16.36 7.53
C PHE A 219 -1.28 16.65 8.62
N ILE A 220 -1.08 17.93 8.96
CA ILE A 220 -0.13 18.33 10.02
C ILE A 220 -0.65 17.88 11.40
N GLY A 221 -1.95 18.02 11.67
CA GLY A 221 -2.57 17.55 12.91
C GLY A 221 -2.39 16.04 13.14
N VAL A 222 -2.59 15.22 12.11
CA VAL A 222 -2.31 13.78 12.15
C VAL A 222 -0.82 13.51 12.43
N HIS A 223 0.09 14.23 11.73
CA HIS A 223 1.53 14.11 11.98
C HIS A 223 1.89 14.41 13.42
N ASP A 224 1.46 15.55 13.94
CA ASP A 224 1.79 16.01 15.29
C ASP A 224 1.22 15.06 16.35
N LYS A 225 -0.07 14.69 16.22
CA LYS A 225 -0.75 13.80 17.18
C LYS A 225 -0.07 12.44 17.27
N LEU A 226 0.20 11.79 16.12
CA LEU A 226 0.81 10.45 16.09
C LEU A 226 2.27 10.49 16.53
N SER A 227 3.04 11.52 16.12
CA SER A 227 4.44 11.67 16.54
C SER A 227 4.57 11.87 18.04
N GLN A 228 3.70 12.68 18.67
CA GLN A 228 3.64 12.88 20.12
C GLN A 228 3.28 11.61 20.87
N ASN A 229 2.58 10.65 20.23
CA ASN A 229 2.21 9.36 20.79
C ASN A 229 3.16 8.21 20.42
N GLY A 230 4.39 8.53 19.96
CA GLY A 230 5.47 7.56 19.78
C GLY A 230 5.47 6.83 18.44
N TYR A 231 4.70 7.29 17.47
CA TYR A 231 4.75 6.76 16.09
C TYR A 231 5.76 7.54 15.25
N ASP A 232 6.56 6.81 14.50
CA ASP A 232 7.52 7.35 13.53
C ASP A 232 6.78 7.59 12.21
N HIS A 233 6.66 8.83 11.76
CA HIS A 233 6.16 9.17 10.42
C HIS A 233 7.27 8.83 9.42
N TYR A 234 7.27 7.61 8.86
CA TYR A 234 8.40 7.10 8.11
C TYR A 234 8.28 7.25 6.60
N GLU A 235 7.07 7.50 6.09
CA GLU A 235 6.78 7.88 4.71
C GLU A 235 5.45 8.64 4.66
N ILE A 236 5.12 9.31 3.55
CA ILE A 236 4.05 10.31 3.45
C ILE A 236 2.72 9.91 4.12
N ALA A 237 2.30 8.66 3.98
CA ALA A 237 1.00 8.19 4.46
C ALA A 237 1.10 7.20 5.63
N SER A 238 2.30 6.88 6.12
CA SER A 238 2.44 5.76 7.07
C SER A 238 3.23 6.12 8.32
N TYR A 239 2.71 5.64 9.44
CA TYR A 239 3.22 5.84 10.79
C TYR A 239 3.42 4.49 11.47
N ALA A 240 4.50 4.30 12.20
CA ALA A 240 4.77 3.04 12.84
C ALA A 240 5.48 3.19 14.18
N LYS A 241 5.20 2.29 15.11
CA LYS A 241 6.05 2.09 16.28
C LYS A 241 7.42 1.57 15.86
N LYS A 242 8.44 1.75 16.68
CA LYS A 242 9.81 1.34 16.39
C LYS A 242 9.88 -0.13 15.94
N GLY A 243 10.42 -0.37 14.74
CA GLY A 243 10.59 -1.70 14.16
C GLY A 243 9.33 -2.33 13.58
N ARG A 244 8.24 -1.55 13.39
CA ARG A 244 6.94 -2.01 12.86
C ARG A 244 6.55 -1.37 11.53
N THR A 245 7.50 -0.74 10.84
CA THR A 245 7.28 -0.23 9.47
C THR A 245 6.89 -1.34 8.52
N CYS A 246 6.04 -1.06 7.54
CA CYS A 246 5.70 -2.02 6.48
C CYS A 246 6.90 -2.22 5.55
N ARG A 247 7.56 -3.37 5.66
CA ARG A 247 8.77 -3.68 4.89
C ARG A 247 8.49 -3.85 3.41
N HIS A 248 7.29 -4.30 3.08
CA HIS A 248 6.85 -4.46 1.69
C HIS A 248 6.73 -3.10 1.00
N ASN A 249 5.98 -2.16 1.60
CA ASN A 249 5.81 -0.82 1.03
C ASN A 249 7.14 -0.04 0.97
N LEU A 250 7.97 -0.15 2.01
CA LEU A 250 9.33 0.40 1.97
C LEU A 250 10.17 -0.16 0.82
N GLY A 251 9.92 -1.41 0.42
CA GLY A 251 10.57 -2.01 -0.75
C GLY A 251 10.25 -1.26 -2.04
N TYR A 252 9.01 -0.80 -2.23
CA TYR A 252 8.62 0.04 -3.37
C TYR A 252 9.35 1.39 -3.34
N TRP A 253 9.33 2.09 -2.21
CA TRP A 253 9.98 3.39 -2.04
C TRP A 253 11.51 3.32 -2.17
N GLN A 254 12.11 2.15 -1.95
CA GLN A 254 13.53 1.88 -2.14
C GLN A 254 13.85 1.35 -3.55
N ARG A 255 12.88 1.33 -4.45
CA ARG A 255 13.04 0.82 -5.81
C ARG A 255 13.60 -0.60 -5.85
N ARG A 256 13.16 -1.46 -4.92
CA ARG A 256 13.53 -2.87 -4.84
C ARG A 256 12.70 -3.70 -5.82
N ALA A 257 13.31 -4.78 -6.33
CA ALA A 257 12.58 -5.73 -7.16
C ALA A 257 11.37 -6.34 -6.42
N TYR A 258 10.27 -6.49 -7.12
CA TYR A 258 9.09 -7.20 -6.64
C TYR A 258 8.36 -7.91 -7.79
N LEU A 259 7.78 -9.05 -7.47
CA LEU A 259 6.94 -9.83 -8.37
C LEU A 259 5.48 -9.60 -8.02
N GLY A 260 4.67 -9.20 -9.00
CA GLY A 260 3.22 -9.12 -8.89
C GLY A 260 2.55 -10.34 -9.52
N ILE A 261 1.58 -10.92 -8.82
CA ILE A 261 0.81 -12.10 -9.23
C ILE A 261 -0.69 -11.76 -9.15
N GLY A 262 -1.45 -12.10 -10.18
CA GLY A 262 -2.90 -11.83 -10.25
C GLY A 262 -3.24 -10.70 -11.21
N ALA A 263 -4.51 -10.65 -11.65
CA ALA A 263 -5.00 -9.59 -12.54
C ALA A 263 -4.85 -8.22 -11.89
N GLY A 264 -4.34 -7.22 -12.60
CA GLY A 264 -4.05 -5.88 -12.10
C GLY A 264 -2.73 -5.74 -11.31
N ALA A 265 -1.95 -6.82 -11.14
CA ALA A 265 -0.69 -6.76 -10.41
C ALA A 265 0.45 -6.21 -11.26
N HIS A 266 1.33 -5.42 -10.66
CA HIS A 266 2.55 -4.93 -11.28
C HIS A 266 3.78 -5.68 -10.75
N SER A 267 4.83 -5.74 -11.55
CA SER A 267 6.14 -6.28 -11.19
C SER A 267 7.23 -5.28 -11.56
N PHE A 268 8.30 -5.24 -10.77
CA PHE A 268 9.49 -4.46 -11.08
C PHE A 268 10.74 -5.34 -10.99
N CYS A 269 11.49 -5.38 -12.09
CA CYS A 269 12.79 -6.03 -12.16
C CYS A 269 13.88 -4.97 -12.07
N ALA A 270 14.72 -5.04 -11.03
CA ALA A 270 15.77 -4.04 -10.78
C ALA A 270 17.08 -4.30 -11.55
N LYS A 271 17.06 -5.13 -12.61
CA LYS A 271 18.24 -5.35 -13.47
C LYS A 271 18.53 -4.09 -14.29
N GLU A 272 19.81 -3.81 -14.52
CA GLU A 272 20.27 -2.60 -15.22
C GLU A 272 19.66 -1.34 -14.62
N TRP A 273 18.84 -0.62 -15.37
CA TRP A 273 18.15 0.58 -14.91
C TRP A 273 16.70 0.31 -14.46
N GLY A 274 16.19 -0.89 -14.72
CA GLY A 274 14.89 -1.36 -14.31
C GLY A 274 13.89 -1.54 -15.45
N GLU A 275 12.96 -2.46 -15.24
CA GLU A 275 11.82 -2.73 -16.12
C GLU A 275 10.57 -2.97 -15.28
N ARG A 276 9.45 -2.40 -15.68
CA ARG A 276 8.14 -2.63 -15.08
C ARG A 276 7.25 -3.40 -16.03
N ARG A 277 6.57 -4.38 -15.49
CA ARG A 277 5.56 -5.19 -16.19
C ARG A 277 4.25 -5.15 -15.39
N GLU A 278 3.14 -5.33 -16.08
CA GLU A 278 1.83 -5.42 -15.46
C GLU A 278 1.10 -6.67 -15.93
N VAL A 279 0.20 -7.17 -15.11
CA VAL A 279 -0.89 -8.08 -15.51
C VAL A 279 -2.11 -7.20 -15.77
N PRO A 280 -2.69 -7.20 -16.97
CA PRO A 280 -3.85 -6.35 -17.27
C PRO A 280 -4.98 -6.50 -16.24
N SER A 281 -5.69 -5.41 -16.00
CA SER A 281 -6.87 -5.34 -15.13
C SER A 281 -8.10 -5.96 -15.82
N ASP A 282 -7.97 -7.22 -16.24
CA ASP A 282 -8.99 -8.03 -16.90
C ASP A 282 -8.91 -9.47 -16.40
N LEU A 283 -9.87 -9.86 -15.57
CA LEU A 283 -9.92 -11.19 -14.94
C LEU A 283 -10.13 -12.32 -15.97
N ALA A 284 -10.86 -12.06 -17.05
CA ALA A 284 -11.11 -13.08 -18.07
C ALA A 284 -9.85 -13.33 -18.90
N ALA A 285 -9.21 -12.27 -19.39
CA ALA A 285 -7.94 -12.37 -20.12
C ALA A 285 -6.83 -13.00 -19.25
N TYR A 286 -6.74 -12.63 -17.97
CA TYR A 286 -5.82 -13.24 -17.02
C TYR A 286 -6.03 -14.74 -16.87
N ARG A 287 -7.29 -15.19 -16.69
CA ARG A 287 -7.63 -16.60 -16.60
C ARG A 287 -7.22 -17.36 -17.85
N ASP A 288 -7.56 -16.83 -19.04
CA ASP A 288 -7.28 -17.48 -20.32
C ASP A 288 -5.77 -17.63 -20.53
N ALA A 289 -4.97 -16.61 -20.25
CA ALA A 289 -3.52 -16.65 -20.35
C ALA A 289 -2.92 -17.70 -19.39
N VAL A 290 -3.31 -17.65 -18.11
CA VAL A 290 -2.80 -18.59 -17.08
C VAL A 290 -3.18 -20.04 -17.41
N CYS A 291 -4.44 -20.31 -17.77
CA CYS A 291 -4.92 -21.67 -18.09
C CYS A 291 -4.28 -22.22 -19.36
N SER A 292 -3.93 -21.37 -20.34
CA SER A 292 -3.22 -21.79 -21.55
C SER A 292 -1.68 -21.86 -21.36
N GLY A 293 -1.16 -21.51 -20.17
CA GLY A 293 0.27 -21.50 -19.89
C GLY A 293 1.05 -20.39 -20.57
N GLN A 294 0.36 -19.35 -21.03
CA GLN A 294 0.97 -18.16 -21.65
C GLN A 294 1.43 -17.17 -20.58
N ASP A 295 2.29 -16.21 -20.98
CA ASP A 295 2.68 -15.07 -20.13
C ASP A 295 1.46 -14.18 -19.87
N PRO A 296 1.00 -14.08 -18.60
CA PRO A 296 -0.12 -13.19 -18.29
C PRO A 296 0.30 -11.72 -18.15
N THR A 297 1.59 -11.41 -18.28
CA THR A 297 2.13 -10.06 -18.10
C THR A 297 2.40 -9.38 -19.44
N GLN A 298 2.33 -8.06 -19.46
CA GLN A 298 2.79 -7.25 -20.57
C GLN A 298 3.83 -6.24 -20.11
N HIS A 299 4.70 -5.81 -21.02
CA HIS A 299 5.68 -4.76 -20.76
C HIS A 299 4.94 -3.43 -20.56
N LEU A 300 5.24 -2.72 -19.48
CA LEU A 300 4.68 -1.41 -19.17
C LEU A 300 5.70 -0.31 -19.50
N GLU A 301 6.89 -0.37 -18.93
CA GLU A 301 7.96 0.58 -19.18
C GLU A 301 9.35 -0.01 -18.92
N GLY A 302 10.35 0.51 -19.61
CA GLY A 302 11.76 0.28 -19.35
C GLY A 302 12.46 1.60 -19.01
N PHE A 303 13.39 1.54 -18.08
CA PHE A 303 14.12 2.72 -17.60
C PHE A 303 15.48 2.82 -18.28
N ASP A 304 15.86 4.02 -18.65
CA ASP A 304 17.25 4.40 -18.89
C ASP A 304 17.88 4.96 -17.58
N ARG A 305 19.12 5.43 -17.66
CA ARG A 305 19.84 5.97 -16.50
C ARG A 305 19.14 7.22 -15.91
N GLU A 306 18.62 8.09 -16.76
CA GLU A 306 18.02 9.37 -16.35
C GLU A 306 16.67 9.14 -15.68
N SER A 307 15.78 8.40 -16.30
CA SER A 307 14.49 8.04 -15.73
C SER A 307 14.61 7.20 -14.45
N ALA A 308 15.61 6.30 -14.37
CA ALA A 308 15.91 5.54 -13.17
C ALA A 308 16.43 6.42 -12.02
N LEU A 309 17.21 7.48 -12.34
CA LEU A 309 17.66 8.48 -11.37
C LEU A 309 16.48 9.30 -10.83
N SER A 310 15.66 9.86 -11.72
CA SER A 310 14.45 10.60 -11.39
C SER A 310 13.52 9.78 -10.50
N GLU A 311 13.22 8.53 -10.87
CA GLU A 311 12.38 7.65 -10.06
C GLU A 311 13.01 7.31 -8.71
N THR A 312 14.32 7.11 -8.64
CA THR A 312 15.03 6.86 -7.37
C THR A 312 14.89 8.06 -6.42
N VAL A 313 14.98 9.29 -6.96
CA VAL A 313 14.78 10.52 -6.18
C VAL A 313 13.31 10.67 -5.78
N TYR A 314 12.39 10.51 -6.71
CA TYR A 314 10.95 10.57 -6.47
C TYR A 314 10.53 9.63 -5.32
N LEU A 315 10.86 8.34 -5.42
CA LEU A 315 10.51 7.34 -4.41
C LEU A 315 11.24 7.57 -3.08
N GLY A 316 12.51 7.97 -3.14
CA GLY A 316 13.32 8.23 -1.94
C GLY A 316 12.80 9.40 -1.11
N LEU A 317 12.44 10.52 -1.75
CA LEU A 317 11.93 11.71 -1.06
C LEU A 317 10.55 11.52 -0.43
N ARG A 318 9.80 10.49 -0.80
CA ARG A 318 8.58 10.08 -0.10
C ARG A 318 8.83 9.58 1.32
N THR A 319 10.05 9.24 1.65
CA THR A 319 10.39 8.57 2.91
C THR A 319 11.26 9.44 3.81
N ARG A 320 11.16 9.23 5.13
CA ARG A 320 12.07 9.83 6.11
C ARG A 320 13.53 9.40 5.91
N ARG A 321 13.77 8.24 5.30
CA ARG A 321 15.12 7.83 4.91
C ARG A 321 15.70 8.77 3.87
N GLY A 322 14.88 9.30 2.98
CA GLY A 322 15.29 10.23 1.94
C GLY A 322 16.27 9.64 0.92
N VAL A 323 16.99 10.52 0.23
CA VAL A 323 17.95 10.22 -0.83
C VAL A 323 19.36 10.45 -0.32
N SER A 324 20.27 9.50 -0.56
CA SER A 324 21.68 9.59 -0.15
C SER A 324 22.58 9.93 -1.33
N ASP A 325 23.37 11.00 -1.21
CA ASP A 325 24.38 11.37 -2.21
C ASP A 325 25.38 10.23 -2.45
N SER A 326 25.79 9.49 -1.40
CA SER A 326 26.71 8.37 -1.56
C SER A 326 26.09 7.19 -2.35
N GLU A 327 24.79 6.93 -2.15
CA GLU A 327 24.07 5.90 -2.91
C GLU A 327 23.84 6.35 -4.37
N LEU A 328 23.54 7.63 -4.61
CA LEU A 328 23.44 8.20 -5.95
C LEU A 328 24.79 8.19 -6.67
N GLN A 329 25.86 8.61 -5.99
CA GLN A 329 27.20 8.62 -6.56
C GLN A 329 27.65 7.20 -6.96
N GLN A 330 27.37 6.20 -6.13
CA GLN A 330 27.73 4.81 -6.41
C GLN A 330 26.96 4.27 -7.64
N ARG A 331 25.66 4.59 -7.75
CA ARG A 331 24.80 4.00 -8.78
C ARG A 331 24.76 4.81 -10.06
N PHE A 332 24.74 6.14 -9.95
CA PHE A 332 24.50 7.07 -11.06
C PHE A 332 25.70 7.99 -11.35
N GLY A 333 26.73 8.02 -10.50
CA GLY A 333 27.92 8.85 -10.70
C GLY A 333 27.71 10.34 -10.45
N CYS A 334 26.70 10.73 -9.68
CA CYS A 334 26.37 12.11 -9.35
C CYS A 334 25.73 12.20 -7.95
N THR A 335 25.78 13.39 -7.33
CA THR A 335 24.99 13.77 -6.16
C THR A 335 23.65 14.33 -6.58
N LEU A 336 22.72 14.50 -5.62
CA LEU A 336 21.41 15.13 -5.89
C LEU A 336 21.58 16.57 -6.38
N GLN A 337 22.47 17.34 -5.75
CA GLN A 337 22.74 18.73 -6.11
C GLN A 337 23.36 18.87 -7.51
N GLU A 338 24.21 17.92 -7.93
CA GLU A 338 24.81 17.93 -9.28
C GLU A 338 23.81 17.56 -10.36
N ALA A 339 22.90 16.59 -10.07
CA ALA A 339 21.91 16.12 -11.02
C ALA A 339 20.74 17.11 -11.20
N PHE A 340 20.29 17.74 -10.10
CA PHE A 340 19.07 18.56 -10.06
C PHE A 340 19.27 19.90 -9.33
N PRO A 341 20.23 20.75 -9.77
CA PRO A 341 20.57 21.96 -9.02
C PRO A 341 19.40 22.95 -8.88
N GLU A 342 18.59 23.11 -9.93
CA GLU A 342 17.43 24.00 -9.93
C GLU A 342 16.29 23.46 -9.07
N ALA A 343 16.02 22.16 -9.13
CA ALA A 343 15.00 21.50 -8.33
C ALA A 343 15.32 21.57 -6.84
N VAL A 344 16.58 21.33 -6.46
CA VAL A 344 17.06 21.47 -5.07
C VAL A 344 16.89 22.91 -4.58
N ALA A 345 17.28 23.91 -5.38
CA ALA A 345 17.11 25.31 -5.02
C ALA A 345 15.63 25.72 -4.88
N ALA A 346 14.76 25.25 -5.78
CA ALA A 346 13.32 25.52 -5.75
C ALA A 346 12.60 24.83 -4.58
N SER A 347 13.15 23.72 -4.07
CA SER A 347 12.55 22.95 -2.98
C SER A 347 12.92 23.47 -1.58
N ALA A 348 13.84 24.43 -1.45
CA ALA A 348 14.09 25.11 -0.17
C ALA A 348 12.88 25.98 0.23
N PRO A 349 12.44 26.00 1.51
CA PRO A 349 13.07 25.42 2.72
C PRO A 349 12.59 24.00 3.08
N TRP A 350 11.78 23.33 2.26
CA TRP A 350 11.17 22.04 2.58
C TRP A 350 12.13 20.85 2.42
N LEU A 351 13.14 20.98 1.56
CA LEU A 351 14.16 19.97 1.33
C LEU A 351 15.41 20.31 2.13
N THR A 352 15.85 19.38 2.99
CA THR A 352 17.02 19.56 3.86
C THR A 352 18.08 18.50 3.57
N CYS A 353 19.35 18.87 3.69
CA CYS A 353 20.48 17.95 3.57
C CYS A 353 21.25 17.84 4.89
N ASN A 354 21.32 16.64 5.42
CA ASN A 354 22.10 16.34 6.63
C ASN A 354 23.10 15.22 6.31
N ASN A 355 24.39 15.52 6.37
CA ASN A 355 25.47 14.54 6.08
C ASN A 355 25.34 13.83 4.73
N GLY A 356 24.97 14.56 3.67
CA GLY A 356 24.75 14.01 2.32
C GLY A 356 23.48 13.17 2.17
N ARG A 357 22.53 13.37 3.08
CA ARG A 357 21.20 12.75 2.99
C ARG A 357 20.12 13.83 2.89
N TRP A 358 19.36 13.76 1.83
CA TRP A 358 18.31 14.69 1.48
C TRP A 358 16.94 14.16 1.90
N THR A 359 16.20 14.96 2.65
CA THR A 359 14.87 14.59 3.14
C THR A 359 13.93 15.79 3.05
N LEU A 360 12.66 15.51 2.77
CA LEU A 360 11.60 16.51 2.90
C LEU A 360 11.14 16.59 4.37
N THR A 361 10.79 17.81 4.78
CA THR A 361 10.08 18.04 6.04
C THR A 361 8.62 17.54 5.93
N PRO A 362 7.87 17.38 7.03
CA PRO A 362 6.44 17.08 6.97
C PRO A 362 5.64 18.07 6.12
N ALA A 363 5.94 19.38 6.24
CA ALA A 363 5.35 20.40 5.36
C ALA A 363 5.76 20.22 3.89
N GLY A 364 6.96 19.68 3.63
CA GLY A 364 7.39 19.30 2.27
C GLY A 364 6.63 18.08 1.74
N TRP A 365 6.30 17.14 2.59
CA TRP A 365 5.46 15.99 2.19
C TRP A 365 4.03 16.42 1.84
N LEU A 366 3.46 17.38 2.56
CA LEU A 366 2.17 17.97 2.18
C LEU A 366 2.19 18.57 0.77
N LEU A 367 3.33 19.13 0.35
CA LEU A 367 3.53 19.73 -0.98
C LEU A 367 4.22 18.78 -1.98
N PHE A 368 4.28 17.49 -1.69
CA PHE A 368 5.10 16.52 -2.41
C PHE A 368 4.87 16.55 -3.92
N ASP A 369 3.63 16.49 -4.37
CA ASP A 369 3.28 16.41 -5.80
C ASP A 369 3.76 17.65 -6.58
N ARG A 370 3.82 18.82 -5.92
CA ARG A 370 4.37 20.04 -6.51
C ARG A 370 5.90 20.06 -6.48
N LEU A 371 6.48 19.67 -5.34
CA LEU A 371 7.93 19.73 -5.15
C LEU A 371 8.70 18.72 -5.96
N ILE A 372 8.06 17.61 -6.34
CA ILE A 372 8.74 16.54 -7.06
C ILE A 372 8.82 16.78 -8.58
N LEU A 373 7.94 17.58 -9.16
CA LEU A 373 7.89 17.83 -10.61
C LEU A 373 9.23 18.25 -11.23
N PRO A 374 10.04 19.16 -10.60
CA PRO A 374 11.34 19.52 -11.17
C PRO A 374 12.40 18.42 -11.13
N PHE A 375 12.16 17.29 -10.45
CA PHE A 375 13.06 16.12 -10.41
C PHE A 375 12.68 15.04 -11.43
N LEU A 376 11.54 15.19 -12.12
CA LEU A 376 11.07 14.31 -13.18
C LEU A 376 11.44 14.85 -14.56
#